data_62ef6250d19536292b2c273bc2517d29
#
_entry.id   62ef6250d19536292b2c273bc2517d29
#
_cell.length_a   1.000
_cell.length_b   1.000
_cell.length_c   1.000
_cell.angle_alpha   90.00
_cell.angle_beta   90.00
_cell.angle_gamma   90.00
#
_symmetry.space_group_name_H-M   'P 1'
#
loop_
_entity.id
_entity.type
_entity.pdbx_description
1 polymer ?
#
loop_
_entity_poly.entity_id
_entity_poly.type
_entity_poly.pdbx_seq_one_letter_code
_entity_poly.pdbx_strand_id
1 'polypeptide(L)'
;MNSKYKVLKYKSNNTKNIDDLISIEEPLEITIKFKNKETWTENTISITMRTPGNDEDLVRGFLFNERIVEKIEYIDKIESVGENVGQYNLKNKIIATINNSENIDIDKIKRNFLTNSSCGVCGKTSLDSLEVIKKDKILKSLPKIPHEIIMKSPTILRENQSEFSKTGGIHASGLFSDKGDVVAIKEDVGRHNALDKLIGYALEKKLLNTSNQFLACSGRLNFELVQKALMSNIGVLIGVGAPTSLAIDLANKFDMTLVGFVKQDSFNIYSNKERIIIKN
;
A
#
# COMPACT_ATOMS: atom_id res chain seq x y z
N MET A 1 14.95 1.11 6.85
CA MET A 1 16.31 0.52 6.87
C MET A 1 17.15 1.17 5.78
N ASN A 2 18.40 1.60 6.06
CA ASN A 2 19.26 2.32 5.14
C ASN A 2 20.74 1.88 5.28
N SER A 3 21.54 2.20 4.28
CA SER A 3 22.98 1.90 4.24
C SER A 3 23.78 3.11 3.78
N LYS A 4 25.06 3.20 4.20
CA LYS A 4 25.96 4.28 3.84
C LYS A 4 26.67 4.00 2.53
N TYR A 5 26.69 4.97 1.64
CA TYR A 5 27.41 4.94 0.38
C TYR A 5 28.31 6.16 0.25
N LYS A 6 29.53 5.95 -0.25
CA LYS A 6 30.42 7.05 -0.63
C LYS A 6 29.97 7.60 -1.98
N VAL A 7 29.60 8.87 -2.01
CA VAL A 7 29.13 9.55 -3.23
C VAL A 7 29.90 10.83 -3.49
N LEU A 8 30.04 11.19 -4.75
CA LEU A 8 30.62 12.46 -5.16
C LEU A 8 29.48 13.50 -5.28
N LYS A 9 29.39 14.40 -4.30
CA LYS A 9 28.40 15.49 -4.33
C LYS A 9 28.93 16.66 -5.12
N TYR A 10 28.19 17.09 -6.13
CA TYR A 10 28.43 18.33 -6.86
C TYR A 10 27.54 19.47 -6.31
N LYS A 11 28.11 20.61 -6.00
CA LYS A 11 27.38 21.81 -5.57
C LYS A 11 28.16 23.06 -5.98
N SER A 12 27.52 23.98 -6.71
CA SER A 12 28.08 25.31 -7.03
C SER A 12 29.51 25.22 -7.60
N ASN A 13 29.74 24.41 -8.64
CA ASN A 13 31.03 24.16 -9.31
C ASN A 13 32.11 23.49 -8.46
N ASN A 14 31.77 22.98 -7.26
CA ASN A 14 32.65 22.21 -6.42
C ASN A 14 32.19 20.77 -6.27
N THR A 15 33.15 19.86 -6.15
CA THR A 15 32.86 18.44 -5.85
C THR A 15 33.43 18.04 -4.51
N LYS A 16 32.70 17.23 -3.76
CA LYS A 16 33.12 16.68 -2.48
C LYS A 16 32.67 15.26 -2.31
N ASN A 17 33.58 14.39 -1.86
CA ASN A 17 33.20 13.05 -1.41
C ASN A 17 32.48 13.16 -0.06
N ILE A 18 31.31 12.59 0.04
CA ILE A 18 30.51 12.51 1.26
C ILE A 18 29.97 11.10 1.46
N ASP A 19 29.61 10.78 2.70
CA ASP A 19 28.79 9.61 2.99
C ASP A 19 27.31 10.03 2.86
N ASP A 20 26.54 9.25 2.09
CA ASP A 20 25.11 9.45 1.93
C ASP A 20 24.34 8.22 2.42
N LEU A 21 23.14 8.42 2.94
CA LEU A 21 22.26 7.35 3.42
C LEU A 21 21.27 7.00 2.32
N ILE A 22 21.30 5.75 1.89
CA ILE A 22 20.43 5.24 0.83
C ILE A 22 19.49 4.19 1.41
N SER A 23 18.20 4.26 1.04
CA SER A 23 17.21 3.25 1.43
C SER A 23 17.58 1.89 0.86
N ILE A 24 17.53 0.86 1.70
CA ILE A 24 17.78 -0.51 1.25
C ILE A 24 16.56 -1.00 0.48
N GLU A 25 16.83 -1.58 -0.69
CA GLU A 25 15.87 -2.28 -1.53
C GLU A 25 16.33 -3.72 -1.72
N GLU A 26 15.50 -4.69 -1.32
CA GLU A 26 15.80 -6.12 -1.39
C GLU A 26 14.55 -6.89 -1.86
N PRO A 27 14.72 -7.98 -2.62
CA PRO A 27 13.59 -8.82 -2.99
C PRO A 27 12.99 -9.48 -1.74
N LEU A 28 11.69 -9.76 -1.79
CA LEU A 28 10.97 -10.60 -0.84
C LEU A 28 10.12 -11.59 -1.61
N GLU A 29 10.44 -12.88 -1.47
CA GLU A 29 9.61 -13.97 -1.98
C GLU A 29 8.46 -14.23 -1.01
N ILE A 30 7.23 -14.10 -1.49
CA ILE A 30 6.01 -14.36 -0.72
C ILE A 30 5.45 -15.71 -1.14
N THR A 31 5.38 -16.63 -0.18
CA THR A 31 4.86 -17.98 -0.35
C THR A 31 3.64 -18.18 0.56
N ILE A 32 2.60 -18.79 0.05
CA ILE A 32 1.47 -19.28 0.85
C ILE A 32 1.61 -20.79 1.09
N LYS A 33 1.27 -21.19 2.31
CA LYS A 33 1.16 -22.60 2.74
C LYS A 33 -0.26 -22.86 3.20
N PHE A 34 -0.89 -23.86 2.65
CA PHE A 34 -2.27 -24.21 2.98
C PHE A 34 -2.51 -25.70 2.79
N LYS A 35 -3.59 -26.20 3.38
CA LYS A 35 -3.98 -27.61 3.28
C LYS A 35 -4.89 -27.78 2.06
N ASN A 36 -4.44 -28.57 1.08
CA ASN A 36 -5.27 -28.99 -0.03
C ASN A 36 -5.71 -30.45 0.23
N LYS A 37 -6.99 -30.64 0.56
CA LYS A 37 -7.50 -31.91 1.12
C LYS A 37 -6.71 -32.27 2.38
N GLU A 38 -5.94 -33.36 2.33
CA GLU A 38 -5.13 -33.83 3.48
C GLU A 38 -3.63 -33.46 3.38
N THR A 39 -3.21 -32.81 2.28
CA THR A 39 -1.78 -32.56 2.01
C THR A 39 -1.48 -31.07 2.14
N TRP A 40 -0.39 -30.73 2.84
CA TRP A 40 0.15 -29.38 2.86
C TRP A 40 0.81 -29.03 1.53
N THR A 41 0.42 -27.91 0.98
CA THR A 41 0.94 -27.38 -0.30
C THR A 41 1.53 -26.01 -0.07
N GLU A 42 2.70 -25.74 -0.65
CA GLU A 42 3.35 -24.44 -0.67
C GLU A 42 3.39 -23.90 -2.10
N ASN A 43 3.05 -22.63 -2.28
CA ASN A 43 3.14 -21.94 -3.56
C ASN A 43 3.70 -20.55 -3.39
N THR A 44 4.77 -20.24 -4.12
CA THR A 44 5.25 -18.87 -4.28
C THR A 44 4.28 -18.10 -5.14
N ILE A 45 3.76 -17.00 -4.62
CA ILE A 45 2.73 -16.19 -5.27
C ILE A 45 3.26 -14.86 -5.79
N SER A 46 4.33 -14.33 -5.21
CA SER A 46 4.92 -13.07 -5.65
C SER A 46 6.39 -12.96 -5.22
N ILE A 47 7.15 -12.18 -6.00
CA ILE A 47 8.42 -11.61 -5.58
C ILE A 47 8.30 -10.10 -5.72
N THR A 48 8.48 -9.37 -4.63
CA THR A 48 8.40 -7.91 -4.63
C THR A 48 9.69 -7.28 -4.13
N MET A 49 10.09 -6.16 -4.74
CA MET A 49 11.18 -5.33 -4.23
C MET A 49 10.65 -4.46 -3.11
N ARG A 50 11.25 -4.56 -1.92
CA ARG A 50 10.76 -3.83 -0.73
C ARG A 50 11.89 -3.22 0.08
N THR A 51 11.60 -2.23 0.89
CA THR A 51 12.46 -1.84 2.01
C THR A 51 12.26 -2.83 3.16
N PRO A 52 13.33 -3.53 3.61
CA PRO A 52 13.23 -4.51 4.69
C PRO A 52 12.63 -3.94 5.98
N GLY A 53 11.88 -4.77 6.67
CA GLY A 53 11.15 -4.44 7.88
C GLY A 53 9.64 -4.28 7.64
N ASN A 54 8.87 -4.65 8.66
CA ASN A 54 7.42 -4.79 8.58
C ASN A 54 6.95 -5.75 7.47
N ASP A 55 7.73 -6.80 7.21
CA ASP A 55 7.47 -7.76 6.13
C ASP A 55 6.20 -8.58 6.41
N GLU A 56 5.87 -8.86 7.67
CA GLU A 56 4.61 -9.51 8.05
C GLU A 56 3.41 -8.60 7.73
N ASP A 57 3.50 -7.30 8.03
CA ASP A 57 2.46 -6.32 7.67
C ASP A 57 2.29 -6.25 6.16
N LEU A 58 3.41 -6.23 5.40
CA LEU A 58 3.39 -6.25 3.94
C LEU A 58 2.63 -7.46 3.41
N VAL A 59 2.97 -8.67 3.89
CA VAL A 59 2.35 -9.91 3.42
C VAL A 59 0.88 -9.96 3.80
N ARG A 60 0.52 -9.58 5.04
CA ARG A 60 -0.87 -9.54 5.50
C ARG A 60 -1.73 -8.61 4.63
N GLY A 61 -1.24 -7.39 4.38
CA GLY A 61 -1.94 -6.43 3.54
C GLY A 61 -2.01 -6.86 2.07
N PHE A 62 -0.93 -7.43 1.53
CA PHE A 62 -0.90 -7.98 0.17
C PHE A 62 -1.94 -9.10 -0.01
N LEU A 63 -1.95 -10.10 0.88
CA LEU A 63 -2.89 -11.22 0.81
C LEU A 63 -4.36 -10.75 0.88
N PHE A 64 -4.65 -9.78 1.73
CA PHE A 64 -5.98 -9.20 1.87
C PHE A 64 -6.37 -8.37 0.64
N ASN A 65 -5.51 -7.44 0.21
CA ASN A 65 -5.80 -6.53 -0.89
C ASN A 65 -5.90 -7.24 -2.25
N GLU A 66 -5.13 -8.33 -2.44
CA GLU A 66 -5.19 -9.18 -3.63
C GLU A 66 -6.28 -10.26 -3.54
N ARG A 67 -7.04 -10.28 -2.44
CA ARG A 67 -8.10 -11.27 -2.18
C ARG A 67 -7.66 -12.72 -2.23
N ILE A 68 -6.43 -12.97 -1.81
CA ILE A 68 -5.95 -14.32 -1.56
C ILE A 68 -6.60 -14.84 -0.28
N VAL A 69 -6.83 -13.94 0.67
CA VAL A 69 -7.66 -14.20 1.85
C VAL A 69 -8.79 -13.16 1.93
N GLU A 70 -9.99 -13.59 2.32
CA GLU A 70 -11.13 -12.68 2.55
C GLU A 70 -11.04 -11.98 3.91
N LYS A 71 -10.44 -12.64 4.88
CA LYS A 71 -10.27 -12.16 6.27
C LYS A 71 -8.86 -12.49 6.74
N ILE A 72 -8.27 -11.58 7.51
CA ILE A 72 -6.91 -11.80 8.05
C ILE A 72 -6.86 -12.92 9.09
N GLU A 73 -7.98 -13.23 9.73
CA GLU A 73 -8.12 -14.34 10.69
C GLU A 73 -7.91 -15.71 10.03
N TYR A 74 -7.94 -15.79 8.69
CA TYR A 74 -7.59 -17.02 7.96
C TYR A 74 -6.08 -17.23 7.85
N ILE A 75 -5.28 -16.22 8.18
CA ILE A 75 -3.83 -16.31 8.26
C ILE A 75 -3.47 -16.78 9.67
N ASP A 76 -3.01 -18.03 9.77
CA ASP A 76 -2.61 -18.62 11.04
C ASP A 76 -1.25 -18.07 11.50
N LYS A 77 -0.29 -18.01 10.58
CA LYS A 77 1.09 -17.64 10.88
C LYS A 77 1.76 -17.00 9.67
N ILE A 78 2.63 -16.04 9.92
CA ILE A 78 3.54 -15.46 8.92
C ILE A 78 4.96 -15.58 9.47
N GLU A 79 5.88 -16.18 8.71
CA GLU A 79 7.25 -16.48 9.13
C GLU A 79 8.27 -16.14 8.06
N SER A 80 9.32 -15.43 8.44
CA SER A 80 10.52 -15.30 7.62
C SER A 80 11.34 -16.59 7.70
N VAL A 81 11.59 -17.22 6.56
CA VAL A 81 12.26 -18.53 6.45
C VAL A 81 13.51 -18.46 5.59
N GLY A 82 14.26 -19.57 5.55
CA GLY A 82 15.48 -19.69 4.78
C GLY A 82 16.69 -19.10 5.50
N GLU A 83 17.83 -19.13 4.79
CA GLU A 83 19.08 -18.56 5.27
C GLU A 83 19.10 -17.05 5.09
N ASN A 84 19.93 -16.38 5.87
CA ASN A 84 20.24 -14.98 5.65
C ASN A 84 21.11 -14.84 4.40
N VAL A 85 20.73 -13.96 3.49
CA VAL A 85 21.38 -13.77 2.19
C VAL A 85 21.76 -12.31 1.94
N GLY A 86 22.60 -12.10 0.92
CA GLY A 86 22.99 -10.78 0.46
C GLY A 86 23.89 -10.00 1.41
N GLN A 87 24.23 -8.78 1.01
CA GLN A 87 25.14 -7.92 1.77
C GLN A 87 24.53 -7.42 3.10
N TYR A 88 23.20 -7.47 3.25
CA TYR A 88 22.50 -7.03 4.46
C TYR A 88 22.14 -8.17 5.41
N ASN A 89 22.54 -9.40 5.08
CA ASN A 89 22.30 -10.59 5.90
C ASN A 89 20.84 -10.75 6.32
N LEU A 90 19.92 -10.73 5.34
CA LEU A 90 18.47 -10.74 5.55
C LEU A 90 17.83 -12.04 5.04
N LYS A 91 16.74 -12.45 5.68
CA LYS A 91 15.85 -13.47 5.13
C LYS A 91 14.94 -12.83 4.11
N ASN A 92 15.04 -13.26 2.85
CA ASN A 92 14.28 -12.71 1.73
C ASN A 92 13.15 -13.65 1.24
N LYS A 93 12.74 -14.58 2.11
CA LYS A 93 11.58 -15.46 1.90
C LYS A 93 10.68 -15.43 3.12
N ILE A 94 9.37 -15.31 2.87
CA ILE A 94 8.33 -15.28 3.90
C ILE A 94 7.19 -16.23 3.51
N ILE A 95 6.73 -17.02 4.48
CA ILE A 95 5.64 -17.98 4.30
C ILE A 95 4.45 -17.54 5.16
N ALA A 96 3.29 -17.40 4.53
CA ALA A 96 2.02 -17.24 5.22
C ALA A 96 1.25 -18.57 5.21
N THR A 97 0.97 -19.11 6.40
CA THR A 97 0.13 -20.31 6.56
C THR A 97 -1.34 -19.90 6.65
N ILE A 98 -2.18 -20.52 5.80
CA ILE A 98 -3.60 -20.19 5.69
C ILE A 98 -4.44 -21.39 6.15
N ASN A 99 -5.32 -21.16 7.14
CA ASN A 99 -6.16 -22.21 7.73
C ASN A 99 -7.41 -22.50 6.92
N ASN A 100 -8.02 -21.48 6.30
CA ASN A 100 -9.23 -21.66 5.48
C ASN A 100 -8.87 -21.61 4.01
N SER A 101 -8.65 -22.80 3.43
CA SER A 101 -8.20 -22.95 2.04
C SER A 101 -9.31 -23.28 1.05
N GLU A 102 -10.57 -23.39 1.50
CA GLU A 102 -11.71 -23.83 0.64
C GLU A 102 -11.93 -22.90 -0.57
N ASN A 103 -11.53 -21.63 -0.45
CA ASN A 103 -11.69 -20.62 -1.49
C ASN A 103 -10.38 -20.21 -2.17
N ILE A 104 -9.26 -20.90 -1.91
CA ILE A 104 -7.98 -20.59 -2.55
C ILE A 104 -7.94 -21.19 -3.96
N ASP A 105 -8.16 -20.36 -4.97
CA ASP A 105 -7.97 -20.70 -6.38
C ASP A 105 -6.53 -20.45 -6.81
N ILE A 106 -5.68 -21.50 -6.70
CA ILE A 106 -4.25 -21.43 -7.01
C ILE A 106 -4.02 -21.10 -8.48
N ASP A 107 -4.83 -21.63 -9.40
CA ASP A 107 -4.63 -21.39 -10.81
C ASP A 107 -4.98 -19.95 -11.19
N LYS A 108 -5.94 -19.35 -10.50
CA LYS A 108 -6.25 -17.94 -10.61
C LYS A 108 -5.12 -17.08 -10.02
N ILE A 109 -4.58 -17.47 -8.86
CA ILE A 109 -3.44 -16.81 -8.23
C ILE A 109 -2.22 -16.86 -9.15
N LYS A 110 -1.83 -18.02 -9.64
CA LYS A 110 -0.70 -18.19 -10.57
C LYS A 110 -0.85 -17.37 -11.84
N ARG A 111 -2.02 -17.37 -12.46
CA ARG A 111 -2.29 -16.56 -13.67
C ARG A 111 -2.17 -15.07 -13.40
N ASN A 112 -2.60 -14.60 -12.25
CA ASN A 112 -2.54 -13.18 -11.90
C ASN A 112 -1.12 -12.69 -11.59
N PHE A 113 -0.24 -13.53 -11.07
CA PHE A 113 1.08 -13.12 -10.56
C PHE A 113 2.27 -13.54 -11.42
N LEU A 114 2.18 -14.62 -12.20
CA LEU A 114 3.28 -15.04 -13.10
C LEU A 114 3.44 -14.12 -14.33
N THR A 115 2.44 -13.31 -14.65
CA THR A 115 2.47 -12.35 -15.77
C THR A 115 2.99 -10.95 -15.37
N ASN A 116 3.36 -10.73 -14.11
CA ASN A 116 3.63 -9.41 -13.57
C ASN A 116 5.10 -9.13 -13.30
N SER A 117 5.87 -8.82 -14.33
CA SER A 117 7.22 -8.30 -14.13
C SER A 117 7.34 -6.76 -14.17
N SER A 118 6.30 -5.97 -14.44
CA SER A 118 6.42 -4.50 -14.43
C SER A 118 5.09 -3.73 -14.43
N CYS A 119 3.94 -4.38 -14.60
CA CYS A 119 2.65 -3.69 -14.70
C CYS A 119 1.56 -4.60 -14.13
N GLY A 120 1.11 -4.34 -12.90
CA GLY A 120 0.15 -5.14 -12.12
C GLY A 120 -1.23 -5.36 -12.74
N VAL A 121 -1.42 -5.06 -14.03
CA VAL A 121 -2.72 -5.03 -14.71
C VAL A 121 -2.94 -6.20 -15.68
N CYS A 122 -1.91 -6.96 -16.07
CA CYS A 122 -2.05 -7.98 -17.13
C CYS A 122 -2.96 -9.19 -16.81
N GLY A 123 -3.42 -9.36 -15.57
CA GLY A 123 -4.37 -10.41 -15.20
C GLY A 123 -5.78 -9.92 -14.82
N LYS A 124 -5.95 -8.59 -14.62
CA LYS A 124 -7.23 -7.98 -14.20
C LYS A 124 -7.67 -6.96 -15.24
N THR A 125 -8.16 -7.42 -16.37
CA THR A 125 -8.34 -6.59 -17.57
C THR A 125 -9.64 -5.80 -17.63
N SER A 126 -10.51 -5.82 -16.61
CA SER A 126 -11.72 -5.00 -16.64
C SER A 126 -12.15 -4.49 -15.27
N LEU A 127 -12.73 -3.29 -15.27
CA LEU A 127 -13.47 -2.75 -14.13
C LEU A 127 -14.55 -3.73 -13.63
N ASP A 128 -15.08 -4.55 -14.53
CA ASP A 128 -16.12 -5.56 -14.26
C ASP A 128 -15.59 -6.70 -13.39
N SER A 129 -14.31 -7.07 -13.51
CA SER A 129 -13.70 -8.08 -12.63
C SER A 129 -13.64 -7.63 -11.17
N LEU A 130 -13.62 -6.31 -10.91
CA LEU A 130 -13.67 -5.75 -9.55
C LEU A 130 -15.10 -5.69 -9.00
N GLU A 131 -16.13 -5.60 -9.84
CA GLU A 131 -17.53 -5.69 -9.37
C GLU A 131 -17.86 -7.06 -8.80
N VAL A 132 -17.31 -8.11 -9.38
CA VAL A 132 -17.43 -9.49 -8.82
C VAL A 132 -16.78 -9.58 -7.44
N ILE A 133 -15.76 -8.73 -7.22
CA ILE A 133 -14.95 -8.73 -6.00
C ILE A 133 -15.57 -7.87 -4.89
N LYS A 134 -16.13 -6.71 -5.23
CA LYS A 134 -16.72 -5.77 -4.28
C LYS A 134 -18.15 -5.44 -4.73
N LYS A 135 -19.13 -6.04 -4.06
CA LYS A 135 -20.56 -5.84 -4.37
C LYS A 135 -21.10 -4.51 -3.85
N ASP A 136 -20.54 -4.03 -2.73
CA ASP A 136 -21.06 -2.86 -2.04
C ASP A 136 -20.25 -1.60 -2.38
N LYS A 137 -20.97 -0.52 -2.70
CA LYS A 137 -20.38 0.81 -2.81
C LYS A 137 -20.06 1.37 -1.43
N ILE A 138 -19.09 2.27 -1.39
CA ILE A 138 -18.75 2.98 -0.16
C ILE A 138 -19.90 3.94 0.17
N LEU A 139 -20.27 4.03 1.45
CA LEU A 139 -21.28 4.98 1.91
C LEU A 139 -20.86 6.42 1.54
N LYS A 140 -21.64 7.11 0.71
CA LYS A 140 -21.32 8.45 0.18
C LYS A 140 -21.17 9.53 1.25
N SER A 141 -21.77 9.33 2.41
CA SER A 141 -21.90 10.37 3.44
C SER A 141 -20.68 10.48 4.37
N LEU A 142 -19.82 9.48 4.46
CA LEU A 142 -18.74 9.41 5.43
C LEU A 142 -17.42 8.96 4.81
N PRO A 143 -16.25 9.38 5.37
CA PRO A 143 -16.10 10.45 6.38
C PRO A 143 -16.39 11.84 5.80
N LYS A 144 -16.58 12.86 6.66
CA LYS A 144 -16.65 14.28 6.28
C LYS A 144 -15.37 14.97 6.71
N ILE A 145 -14.56 15.41 5.75
CA ILE A 145 -13.22 15.94 6.01
C ILE A 145 -13.14 17.42 5.61
N PRO A 146 -12.80 18.33 6.54
CA PRO A 146 -12.50 19.71 6.23
C PRO A 146 -11.33 19.84 5.23
N HIS A 147 -11.44 20.75 4.28
CA HIS A 147 -10.40 20.94 3.26
C HIS A 147 -9.04 21.30 3.84
N GLU A 148 -9.00 22.00 4.97
CA GLU A 148 -7.75 22.35 5.65
C GLU A 148 -6.98 21.10 6.14
N ILE A 149 -7.70 20.06 6.55
CA ILE A 149 -7.09 18.78 6.96
C ILE A 149 -6.49 18.08 5.74
N ILE A 150 -7.18 18.10 4.61
CA ILE A 150 -6.64 17.54 3.35
C ILE A 150 -5.34 18.24 2.96
N MET A 151 -5.32 19.58 2.97
CA MET A 151 -4.13 20.36 2.62
C MET A 151 -2.95 20.14 3.57
N LYS A 152 -3.22 19.89 4.86
CA LYS A 152 -2.19 19.62 5.87
C LYS A 152 -1.65 18.19 5.82
N SER A 153 -2.43 17.23 5.32
CA SER A 153 -2.09 15.80 5.38
C SER A 153 -0.74 15.43 4.73
N PRO A 154 -0.30 16.01 3.59
CA PRO A 154 1.01 15.72 3.05
C PRO A 154 2.17 16.19 3.93
N THR A 155 2.03 17.34 4.58
CA THR A 155 3.05 17.87 5.52
C THR A 155 3.15 16.95 6.74
N ILE A 156 2.01 16.59 7.33
CA ILE A 156 1.98 15.68 8.48
C ILE A 156 2.55 14.30 8.09
N LEU A 157 2.17 13.78 6.92
CA LEU A 157 2.73 12.53 6.39
C LEU A 157 4.25 12.63 6.29
N ARG A 158 4.76 13.73 5.72
CA ARG A 158 6.19 13.97 5.51
C ARG A 158 6.97 14.08 6.83
N GLU A 159 6.45 14.77 7.82
CA GLU A 159 7.05 14.92 9.13
C GLU A 159 7.18 13.60 9.89
N ASN A 160 6.29 12.64 9.61
CA ASN A 160 6.29 11.32 10.21
C ASN A 160 7.05 10.25 9.39
N GLN A 161 7.68 10.62 8.26
CA GLN A 161 8.50 9.73 7.45
C GLN A 161 9.96 9.69 7.95
N SER A 162 10.26 8.77 8.84
CA SER A 162 11.59 8.65 9.47
C SER A 162 12.69 8.23 8.50
N GLU A 163 12.42 7.29 7.58
CA GLU A 163 13.39 6.83 6.60
C GLU A 163 13.54 7.80 5.45
N PHE A 164 12.46 8.41 4.98
CA PHE A 164 12.54 9.45 3.97
C PHE A 164 13.38 10.65 4.44
N SER A 165 13.25 11.04 5.70
CA SER A 165 14.02 12.16 6.27
C SER A 165 15.53 11.91 6.24
N LYS A 166 15.95 10.62 6.26
CA LYS A 166 17.35 10.21 6.20
C LYS A 166 17.84 10.03 4.77
N THR A 167 17.00 9.48 3.88
CA THR A 167 17.44 8.95 2.58
C THR A 167 16.84 9.67 1.36
N GLY A 168 15.69 10.30 1.53
CA GLY A 168 14.95 10.95 0.42
C GLY A 168 14.35 9.99 -0.62
N GLY A 169 14.57 8.68 -0.50
CA GLY A 169 14.32 7.70 -1.56
C GLY A 169 13.21 6.68 -1.26
N ILE A 170 12.18 7.05 -0.49
CA ILE A 170 11.16 6.10 -0.06
C ILE A 170 9.76 6.72 -0.12
N HIS A 171 8.75 5.91 -0.38
CA HIS A 171 7.34 6.30 -0.35
C HIS A 171 6.73 6.06 1.03
N ALA A 172 5.59 6.73 1.29
CA ALA A 172 4.77 6.46 2.46
C ALA A 172 3.28 6.43 2.13
N SER A 173 2.57 5.66 2.95
CA SER A 173 1.12 5.71 3.08
C SER A 173 0.76 5.94 4.53
N GLY A 174 -0.23 6.80 4.78
CA GLY A 174 -0.73 7.15 6.11
C GLY A 174 -2.22 6.96 6.23
N LEU A 175 -2.66 6.43 7.36
CA LEU A 175 -4.05 6.38 7.80
C LEU A 175 -4.27 7.52 8.80
N PHE A 176 -5.26 8.34 8.53
CA PHE A 176 -5.59 9.53 9.31
C PHE A 176 -7.02 9.49 9.80
N SER A 177 -7.29 10.12 10.96
CA SER A 177 -8.66 10.43 11.36
C SER A 177 -9.23 11.57 10.50
N ASP A 178 -10.55 11.73 10.47
CA ASP A 178 -11.24 12.87 9.84
C ASP A 178 -10.91 14.22 10.48
N LYS A 179 -10.26 14.21 11.66
CA LYS A 179 -9.72 15.38 12.36
C LYS A 179 -8.26 15.69 12.01
N GLY A 180 -7.61 14.81 11.23
CA GLY A 180 -6.21 14.97 10.81
C GLY A 180 -5.19 14.32 11.71
N ASP A 181 -5.60 13.57 12.73
CA ASP A 181 -4.68 12.83 13.58
C ASP A 181 -4.08 11.64 12.84
N VAL A 182 -2.81 11.39 13.03
CA VAL A 182 -2.13 10.21 12.49
C VAL A 182 -2.54 8.97 13.26
N VAL A 183 -3.16 8.02 12.59
CA VAL A 183 -3.48 6.68 13.15
C VAL A 183 -2.31 5.72 12.94
N ALA A 184 -1.77 5.68 11.72
CA ALA A 184 -0.60 4.88 11.37
C ALA A 184 0.07 5.41 10.10
N ILE A 185 1.39 5.22 9.99
CA ILE A 185 2.16 5.51 8.78
C ILE A 185 3.12 4.34 8.53
N LYS A 186 3.27 3.96 7.25
CA LYS A 186 4.25 2.97 6.81
C LYS A 186 5.00 3.48 5.60
N GLU A 187 6.29 3.14 5.55
CA GLU A 187 7.20 3.52 4.49
C GLU A 187 7.70 2.29 3.73
N ASP A 188 7.90 2.44 2.42
CA ASP A 188 8.54 1.44 1.56
C ASP A 188 9.06 2.12 0.29
N VAL A 189 10.12 1.56 -0.33
CA VAL A 189 10.62 2.01 -1.64
C VAL A 189 9.54 1.90 -2.71
N GLY A 190 8.67 0.90 -2.62
CA GLY A 190 7.49 0.70 -3.45
C GLY A 190 6.24 1.35 -2.85
N ARG A 191 5.61 2.29 -3.56
CA ARG A 191 4.36 2.91 -3.07
C ARG A 191 3.22 1.93 -2.80
N HIS A 192 3.15 0.82 -3.57
CA HIS A 192 2.16 -0.24 -3.35
C HIS A 192 2.45 -1.00 -2.07
N ASN A 193 3.72 -1.34 -1.83
CA ASN A 193 4.15 -2.01 -0.62
C ASN A 193 3.94 -1.12 0.62
N ALA A 194 4.16 0.20 0.52
CA ALA A 194 3.89 1.12 1.62
C ALA A 194 2.40 1.08 2.03
N LEU A 195 1.49 0.99 1.05
CA LEU A 195 0.06 0.86 1.31
C LEU A 195 -0.29 -0.53 1.86
N ASP A 196 0.28 -1.61 1.31
CA ASP A 196 0.07 -2.97 1.83
C ASP A 196 0.56 -3.09 3.28
N LYS A 197 1.76 -2.58 3.60
CA LYS A 197 2.26 -2.51 4.98
C LYS A 197 1.29 -1.77 5.90
N LEU A 198 0.76 -0.63 5.46
CA LEU A 198 -0.18 0.16 6.25
C LEU A 198 -1.48 -0.60 6.52
N ILE A 199 -2.09 -1.16 5.47
CA ILE A 199 -3.36 -1.88 5.58
C ILE A 199 -3.19 -3.15 6.42
N GLY A 200 -2.12 -3.92 6.18
CA GLY A 200 -1.83 -5.13 6.96
C GLY A 200 -1.64 -4.84 8.45
N TYR A 201 -0.90 -3.77 8.77
CA TYR A 201 -0.75 -3.30 10.15
C TYR A 201 -2.08 -2.85 10.76
N ALA A 202 -2.86 -2.05 10.02
CA ALA A 202 -4.12 -1.51 10.52
C ALA A 202 -5.18 -2.60 10.75
N LEU A 203 -5.21 -3.64 9.91
CA LEU A 203 -6.06 -4.82 10.09
C LEU A 203 -5.65 -5.61 11.32
N GLU A 204 -4.36 -5.95 11.46
CA GLU A 204 -3.83 -6.71 12.59
C GLU A 204 -4.11 -6.03 13.93
N LYS A 205 -3.92 -4.71 13.97
CA LYS A 205 -4.14 -3.90 15.17
C LYS A 205 -5.59 -3.45 15.36
N LYS A 206 -6.51 -3.85 14.45
CA LYS A 206 -7.93 -3.45 14.47
C LYS A 206 -8.13 -1.94 14.51
N LEU A 207 -7.31 -1.21 13.76
CA LEU A 207 -7.31 0.27 13.74
C LEU A 207 -8.25 0.84 12.69
N LEU A 208 -8.77 0.03 11.74
CA LEU A 208 -9.62 0.52 10.68
C LEU A 208 -10.99 0.94 11.22
N ASN A 209 -11.32 2.21 11.02
CA ASN A 209 -12.65 2.77 11.23
C ASN A 209 -13.02 3.60 10.01
N THR A 210 -13.66 2.95 9.05
CA THR A 210 -13.92 3.51 7.71
C THR A 210 -14.89 4.69 7.70
N SER A 211 -15.63 4.92 8.81
CA SER A 211 -16.57 6.03 8.93
C SER A 211 -15.93 7.38 9.26
N ASN A 212 -14.71 7.38 9.79
CA ASN A 212 -14.02 8.60 10.24
C ASN A 212 -12.52 8.64 9.88
N GLN A 213 -12.11 7.86 8.88
CA GLN A 213 -10.71 7.79 8.47
C GLN A 213 -10.55 7.99 6.96
N PHE A 214 -9.34 8.43 6.58
CA PHE A 214 -8.91 8.54 5.19
C PHE A 214 -7.46 8.10 5.01
N LEU A 215 -7.10 7.77 3.76
CA LEU A 215 -5.75 7.41 3.37
C LEU A 215 -5.05 8.57 2.65
N ALA A 216 -3.77 8.80 2.95
CA ALA A 216 -2.90 9.71 2.23
C ALA A 216 -1.65 8.98 1.74
N CYS A 217 -1.30 9.16 0.45
CA CYS A 217 -0.13 8.56 -0.20
C CYS A 217 0.84 9.65 -0.67
N SER A 218 2.14 9.44 -0.48
CA SER A 218 3.19 10.38 -0.89
C SER A 218 3.41 10.45 -2.40
N GLY A 219 2.84 9.53 -3.19
CA GLY A 219 3.08 9.37 -4.62
C GLY A 219 1.86 9.61 -5.50
N ARG A 220 1.99 9.15 -6.77
CA ARG A 220 0.88 9.12 -7.73
C ARG A 220 -0.15 8.06 -7.35
N LEU A 221 -1.42 8.31 -7.67
CA LEU A 221 -2.53 7.40 -7.42
C LEU A 221 -2.88 6.65 -8.72
N ASN A 222 -2.47 5.40 -8.82
CA ASN A 222 -2.85 4.52 -9.92
C ASN A 222 -4.03 3.63 -9.53
N PHE A 223 -4.51 2.86 -10.51
CA PHE A 223 -5.61 1.90 -10.35
C PHE A 223 -5.45 0.99 -9.13
N GLU A 224 -4.26 0.41 -8.94
CA GLU A 224 -3.99 -0.55 -7.86
C GLU A 224 -4.09 0.07 -6.47
N LEU A 225 -3.61 1.32 -6.27
CA LEU A 225 -3.75 2.00 -4.98
C LEU A 225 -5.21 2.30 -4.65
N VAL A 226 -6.01 2.70 -5.65
CA VAL A 226 -7.46 2.87 -5.47
C VAL A 226 -8.13 1.55 -5.15
N GLN A 227 -7.78 0.47 -5.87
CA GLN A 227 -8.29 -0.88 -5.59
C GLN A 227 -7.99 -1.31 -4.15
N LYS A 228 -6.74 -1.15 -3.68
CA LYS A 228 -6.34 -1.52 -2.31
C LYS A 228 -7.11 -0.72 -1.25
N ALA A 229 -7.28 0.58 -1.46
CA ALA A 229 -8.08 1.42 -0.58
C ALA A 229 -9.57 0.99 -0.55
N LEU A 230 -10.13 0.65 -1.71
CA LEU A 230 -11.50 0.11 -1.82
C LEU A 230 -11.66 -1.22 -1.08
N MET A 231 -10.68 -2.11 -1.17
CA MET A 231 -10.71 -3.39 -0.45
C MET A 231 -10.79 -3.20 1.06
N SER A 232 -10.16 -2.15 1.58
CA SER A 232 -10.20 -1.78 3.01
C SER A 232 -11.42 -0.92 3.38
N ASN A 233 -12.39 -0.75 2.48
CA ASN A 233 -13.58 0.10 2.66
C ASN A 233 -13.28 1.57 3.01
N ILE A 234 -12.11 2.08 2.66
CA ILE A 234 -11.76 3.49 2.87
C ILE A 234 -12.42 4.35 1.79
N GLY A 235 -13.21 5.33 2.24
CA GLY A 235 -14.02 6.19 1.36
C GLY A 235 -13.27 7.38 0.75
N VAL A 236 -12.09 7.74 1.25
CA VAL A 236 -11.31 8.90 0.79
C VAL A 236 -9.84 8.51 0.65
N LEU A 237 -9.31 8.73 -0.55
CA LEU A 237 -7.89 8.52 -0.87
C LEU A 237 -7.27 9.81 -1.40
N ILE A 238 -6.19 10.25 -0.77
CA ILE A 238 -5.48 11.49 -1.05
C ILE A 238 -4.09 11.16 -1.59
N GLY A 239 -3.64 11.88 -2.62
CA GLY A 239 -2.29 11.77 -3.16
C GLY A 239 -1.60 13.11 -3.35
N VAL A 240 -0.30 13.17 -3.03
CA VAL A 240 0.56 14.29 -3.40
C VAL A 240 0.69 14.39 -4.91
N GLY A 241 0.74 13.25 -5.60
CA GLY A 241 0.82 13.17 -7.05
C GLY A 241 -0.54 13.08 -7.75
N ALA A 242 -0.47 12.95 -9.09
CA ALA A 242 -1.62 12.82 -9.96
C ALA A 242 -2.28 11.44 -9.87
N PRO A 243 -3.60 11.34 -10.01
CA PRO A 243 -4.28 10.08 -10.33
C PRO A 243 -4.14 9.75 -11.82
N THR A 244 -4.34 8.47 -12.16
CA THR A 244 -4.50 8.01 -13.55
C THR A 244 -5.97 7.96 -13.93
N SER A 245 -6.28 7.95 -15.25
CA SER A 245 -7.67 7.88 -15.73
C SER A 245 -8.42 6.67 -15.17
N LEU A 246 -7.82 5.48 -15.23
CA LEU A 246 -8.42 4.25 -14.72
C LEU A 246 -8.65 4.29 -13.18
N ALA A 247 -7.78 5.00 -12.44
CA ALA A 247 -7.98 5.24 -11.01
C ALA A 247 -9.21 6.12 -10.73
N ILE A 248 -9.43 7.14 -11.58
CA ILE A 248 -10.61 8.03 -11.49
C ILE A 248 -11.89 7.25 -11.81
N ASP A 249 -11.87 6.46 -12.89
CA ASP A 249 -13.02 5.64 -13.30
C ASP A 249 -13.42 4.65 -12.21
N LEU A 250 -12.43 3.98 -11.62
CA LEU A 250 -12.64 3.06 -10.51
C LEU A 250 -13.22 3.76 -9.27
N ALA A 251 -12.66 4.92 -8.90
CA ALA A 251 -13.15 5.70 -7.76
C ALA A 251 -14.60 6.18 -7.95
N ASN A 252 -14.96 6.62 -9.17
CA ASN A 252 -16.33 6.98 -9.50
C ASN A 252 -17.29 5.79 -9.43
N LYS A 253 -16.89 4.64 -9.97
CA LYS A 253 -17.71 3.42 -9.99
C LYS A 253 -18.11 2.96 -8.59
N PHE A 254 -17.22 3.11 -7.59
CA PHE A 254 -17.43 2.67 -6.21
C PHE A 254 -17.72 3.79 -5.22
N ASP A 255 -18.03 4.99 -5.70
CA ASP A 255 -18.36 6.17 -4.87
C ASP A 255 -17.22 6.57 -3.90
N MET A 256 -15.95 6.32 -4.25
CA MET A 256 -14.79 6.79 -3.49
C MET A 256 -14.46 8.25 -3.84
N THR A 257 -14.09 9.04 -2.85
CA THR A 257 -13.52 10.37 -3.05
C THR A 257 -12.02 10.24 -3.35
N LEU A 258 -11.60 10.73 -4.51
CA LEU A 258 -10.21 10.71 -4.96
C LEU A 258 -9.69 12.13 -5.08
N VAL A 259 -8.63 12.45 -4.32
CA VAL A 259 -8.00 13.76 -4.29
C VAL A 259 -6.54 13.63 -4.70
N GLY A 260 -6.10 14.47 -5.62
CA GLY A 260 -4.72 14.48 -6.09
C GLY A 260 -4.12 15.89 -6.14
N PHE A 261 -2.80 15.95 -6.41
CA PHE A 261 -2.03 17.20 -6.42
C PHE A 261 -2.18 18.02 -5.14
N VAL A 262 -2.25 17.32 -3.99
CA VAL A 262 -2.45 18.00 -2.71
C VAL A 262 -1.20 18.76 -2.32
N LYS A 263 -1.36 20.06 -2.13
CA LYS A 263 -0.35 21.02 -1.69
C LYS A 263 -0.86 21.76 -0.45
N GLN A 264 -0.05 22.69 0.08
CA GLN A 264 -0.40 23.47 1.27
C GLN A 264 -1.58 24.44 1.05
N ASP A 265 -1.82 24.83 -0.21
CA ASP A 265 -2.78 25.87 -0.61
C ASP A 265 -3.82 25.38 -1.63
N SER A 266 -3.68 24.16 -2.15
CA SER A 266 -4.50 23.69 -3.26
C SER A 266 -4.56 22.16 -3.36
N PHE A 267 -5.62 21.66 -3.99
CA PHE A 267 -5.78 20.26 -4.39
C PHE A 267 -6.87 20.13 -5.45
N ASN A 268 -6.90 18.98 -6.13
CA ASN A 268 -7.93 18.66 -7.11
C ASN A 268 -8.77 17.48 -6.62
N ILE A 269 -10.09 17.61 -6.66
CA ILE A 269 -11.03 16.51 -6.41
C ILE A 269 -11.42 15.89 -7.76
N TYR A 270 -11.13 14.62 -7.95
CA TYR A 270 -11.38 13.91 -9.20
C TYR A 270 -12.65 13.07 -9.19
N SER A 271 -13.14 12.70 -7.99
CA SER A 271 -14.39 11.93 -7.84
C SER A 271 -15.05 12.23 -6.50
N ASN A 272 -16.39 12.18 -6.48
CA ASN A 272 -17.25 12.17 -5.28
C ASN A 272 -16.85 13.21 -4.20
N LYS A 273 -17.05 14.50 -4.53
CA LYS A 273 -16.68 15.65 -3.69
C LYS A 273 -17.46 15.76 -2.36
N GLU A 274 -18.52 15.02 -2.20
CA GLU A 274 -19.49 15.16 -1.11
C GLU A 274 -18.88 14.90 0.28
N ARG A 275 -17.72 14.22 0.33
CA ARG A 275 -16.99 13.98 1.60
C ARG A 275 -16.06 15.11 2.00
N ILE A 276 -15.86 16.10 1.14
CA ILE A 276 -14.98 17.24 1.41
C ILE A 276 -15.81 18.44 1.83
N ILE A 277 -15.55 18.96 3.04
CA ILE A 277 -16.17 20.17 3.53
C ILE A 277 -15.34 21.35 3.05
N ILE A 278 -15.85 22.11 2.09
CA ILE A 278 -15.26 23.35 1.61
C ILE A 278 -16.03 24.49 2.28
N LYS A 279 -15.33 25.28 3.11
CA LYS A 279 -15.89 26.54 3.62
C LYS A 279 -15.67 27.62 2.57
N ASN A 280 -16.76 28.28 2.17
CA ASN A 280 -16.68 29.51 1.36
C ASN A 280 -16.12 30.66 2.17
#